data_27352ffb1bf39db27f29b42df1ac7f30
#
_entry.id   27352ffb1bf39db27f29b42df1ac7f30
#
_cell.length_a   1.000
_cell.length_b   1.000
_cell.length_c   1.000
_cell.angle_alpha   90.00
_cell.angle_beta   90.00
_cell.angle_gamma   90.00
#
_symmetry.space_group_name_H-M   'P 1'
#
loop_
_entity.id
_entity.type
_entity.pdbx_description
1 polymer ?
#
loop_
_entity_poly.entity_id
_entity_poly.type
_entity_poly.pdbx_seq_one_letter_code
_entity_poly.pdbx_strand_id
1 'polypeptide(L)'
;MHRALAFLTIICAQPTTALKLVFAGGTGGLGSALAERCAKQGHSVTILCRNAYLAVSPSRVSEDFGWVGERRVQEWGAQGFGEKITFRDWTGGDELDSVSDRWVGWEDSLKNVDAVVFTVGDLGKRGRTRPVDAVARAAREAGEAMPRRFVHLAPVDDLVKRTGAFADKRIETLRDTERSWKETFGALGRCLRAGTVLGLPKFAESRLFPAPKDLRRVAREPWVHLDDLTDAVLGACSDAEASPDPVLVEPSSV
;
A
#
# COMPACT_ATOMS: atom_id res chain seq x y z
N MET A 1 25.56 0.86 -46.07
CA MET A 1 24.18 0.38 -45.94
C MET A 1 23.85 0.23 -44.47
N HIS A 2 23.25 1.25 -43.86
CA HIS A 2 22.82 1.25 -42.45
C HIS A 2 21.35 0.90 -42.38
N ARG A 3 21.02 -0.25 -41.84
CA ARG A 3 19.65 -0.62 -41.50
C ARG A 3 19.26 0.03 -40.18
N ALA A 4 18.43 1.05 -40.22
CA ALA A 4 17.77 1.59 -39.05
C ALA A 4 16.67 0.59 -38.63
N LEU A 5 16.83 -0.03 -37.46
CA LEU A 5 15.80 -0.77 -36.76
C LEU A 5 14.90 0.25 -36.08
N ALA A 6 13.72 0.47 -36.60
CA ALA A 6 12.66 1.22 -35.94
C ALA A 6 12.04 0.31 -34.86
N PHE A 7 12.34 0.57 -33.60
CA PHE A 7 11.58 0.00 -32.49
C PHE A 7 10.25 0.71 -32.39
N LEU A 8 9.20 0.03 -32.84
CA LEU A 8 7.82 0.45 -32.67
C LEU A 8 7.42 0.09 -31.24
N THR A 9 7.57 1.03 -30.31
CA THR A 9 7.01 0.89 -28.95
C THR A 9 5.49 1.03 -29.08
N ILE A 10 4.79 -0.10 -29.17
CA ILE A 10 3.33 -0.12 -29.06
C ILE A 10 3.02 0.13 -27.59
N ILE A 11 2.79 1.39 -27.24
CA ILE A 11 2.13 1.75 -25.99
C ILE A 11 0.67 1.34 -26.17
N CYS A 12 0.35 0.10 -25.81
CA CYS A 12 -1.02 -0.29 -25.56
C CYS A 12 -1.51 0.47 -24.33
N ALA A 13 -2.06 1.67 -24.55
CA ALA A 13 -2.91 2.30 -23.55
C ALA A 13 -4.15 1.41 -23.40
N GLN A 14 -4.08 0.43 -22.49
CA GLN A 14 -5.25 -0.28 -22.03
C GLN A 14 -6.16 0.78 -21.41
N PRO A 15 -7.46 0.85 -21.75
CA PRO A 15 -8.39 1.68 -21.00
C PRO A 15 -8.42 1.11 -19.58
N THR A 16 -7.64 1.70 -18.69
CA THR A 16 -7.63 1.31 -17.27
C THR A 16 -8.99 1.69 -16.70
N THR A 17 -9.87 0.70 -16.57
CA THR A 17 -11.09 0.86 -15.79
C THR A 17 -10.70 1.37 -14.41
N ALA A 18 -11.34 2.46 -13.99
CA ALA A 18 -11.07 3.04 -12.67
C ALA A 18 -11.34 2.00 -11.59
N LEU A 19 -10.32 1.60 -10.84
CA LEU A 19 -10.43 0.65 -9.76
C LEU A 19 -10.92 1.34 -8.48
N LYS A 20 -11.63 0.59 -7.64
CA LYS A 20 -11.96 0.93 -6.27
C LYS A 20 -11.02 0.17 -5.33
N LEU A 21 -10.15 0.89 -4.64
CA LEU A 21 -9.09 0.32 -3.82
C LEU A 21 -9.29 0.66 -2.34
N VAL A 22 -8.97 -0.26 -1.46
CA VAL A 22 -8.89 -0.03 -0.02
C VAL A 22 -7.45 -0.19 0.44
N PHE A 23 -6.88 0.83 1.06
CA PHE A 23 -5.54 0.81 1.61
C PHE A 23 -5.59 0.59 3.12
N ALA A 24 -5.32 -0.61 3.57
CA ALA A 24 -5.19 -0.93 4.98
C ALA A 24 -3.81 -0.45 5.49
N GLY A 25 -3.81 0.55 6.39
CA GLY A 25 -2.59 1.22 6.86
C GLY A 25 -2.11 2.34 5.95
N GLY A 26 -2.95 2.87 5.08
CA GLY A 26 -2.62 3.85 4.05
C GLY A 26 -2.24 5.26 4.53
N THR A 27 -2.26 5.58 5.82
CA THR A 27 -1.73 6.85 6.36
C THR A 27 -0.23 6.79 6.65
N GLY A 28 0.38 5.62 6.62
CA GLY A 28 1.84 5.49 6.66
C GLY A 28 2.47 6.10 5.40
N GLY A 29 3.74 6.53 5.50
CA GLY A 29 4.41 7.27 4.43
C GLY A 29 4.25 6.62 3.05
N LEU A 30 4.67 5.37 2.87
CA LEU A 30 4.55 4.67 1.59
C LEU A 30 3.08 4.47 1.19
N GLY A 31 2.22 4.08 2.13
CA GLY A 31 0.80 3.85 1.85
C GLY A 31 0.09 5.10 1.33
N SER A 32 0.36 6.28 1.93
CA SER A 32 -0.23 7.54 1.49
C SER A 32 0.32 8.02 0.14
N ALA A 33 1.59 7.77 -0.14
CA ALA A 33 2.19 8.08 -1.44
C ALA A 33 1.59 7.23 -2.57
N LEU A 34 1.43 5.93 -2.34
CA LEU A 34 0.77 5.02 -3.28
C LEU A 34 -0.70 5.39 -3.49
N ALA A 35 -1.44 5.65 -2.39
CA ALA A 35 -2.84 6.09 -2.47
C ALA A 35 -3.01 7.35 -3.30
N GLU A 36 -2.12 8.34 -3.11
CA GLU A 36 -2.08 9.55 -3.93
C GLU A 36 -1.82 9.24 -5.40
N ARG A 37 -0.85 8.37 -5.72
CA ARG A 37 -0.55 8.00 -7.11
C ARG A 37 -1.73 7.29 -7.78
N CYS A 38 -2.35 6.35 -7.08
CA CYS A 38 -3.55 5.66 -7.58
C CYS A 38 -4.69 6.64 -7.85
N ALA A 39 -4.94 7.59 -6.94
CA ALA A 39 -5.99 8.59 -7.12
C ALA A 39 -5.71 9.55 -8.29
N LYS A 40 -4.44 9.95 -8.51
CA LYS A 40 -4.00 10.74 -9.67
C LYS A 40 -4.23 10.00 -10.99
N GLN A 41 -4.08 8.68 -11.01
CA GLN A 41 -4.36 7.83 -12.16
C GLN A 41 -5.86 7.56 -12.37
N GLY A 42 -6.72 8.14 -11.53
CA GLY A 42 -8.18 8.08 -11.71
C GLY A 42 -8.89 7.03 -10.85
N HIS A 43 -8.17 6.25 -10.05
CA HIS A 43 -8.75 5.24 -9.16
C HIS A 43 -9.40 5.87 -7.92
N SER A 44 -10.43 5.21 -7.36
CA SER A 44 -11.03 5.59 -6.08
C SER A 44 -10.31 4.85 -4.95
N VAL A 45 -9.92 5.56 -3.90
CA VAL A 45 -9.13 5.02 -2.80
C VAL A 45 -9.81 5.28 -1.46
N THR A 46 -10.03 4.24 -0.68
CA THR A 46 -10.41 4.34 0.73
C THR A 46 -9.22 4.00 1.60
N ILE A 47 -8.81 4.90 2.48
CA ILE A 47 -7.70 4.70 3.42
C ILE A 47 -8.27 4.30 4.78
N LEU A 48 -7.93 3.09 5.22
CA LEU A 48 -8.20 2.63 6.58
C LEU A 48 -7.09 3.10 7.50
N CYS A 49 -7.44 3.84 8.55
CA CYS A 49 -6.48 4.43 9.47
C CYS A 49 -7.03 4.48 10.90
N ARG A 50 -6.13 4.58 11.88
CA ARG A 50 -6.50 4.57 13.30
C ARG A 50 -7.38 5.72 13.73
N ASN A 51 -7.34 6.84 13.03
CA ASN A 51 -8.18 8.00 13.29
C ASN A 51 -8.35 8.81 12.01
N ALA A 52 -9.49 8.63 11.34
CA ALA A 52 -9.80 9.32 10.09
C ALA A 52 -9.95 10.83 10.29
N TYR A 53 -10.51 11.25 11.43
CA TYR A 53 -10.63 12.67 11.75
C TYR A 53 -9.27 13.34 11.87
N LEU A 54 -8.35 12.76 12.64
CA LEU A 54 -7.00 13.31 12.77
C LEU A 54 -6.19 13.25 11.47
N ALA A 55 -6.47 12.27 10.60
CA ALA A 55 -5.81 12.16 9.30
C ALA A 55 -6.11 13.35 8.38
N VAL A 56 -7.25 14.02 8.57
CA VAL A 56 -7.70 15.15 7.74
C VAL A 56 -7.80 16.47 8.50
N SER A 57 -7.65 16.48 9.84
CA SER A 57 -7.83 17.66 10.66
C SER A 57 -6.62 18.62 10.59
N PRO A 58 -6.83 19.92 10.88
CA PRO A 58 -5.79 20.95 10.86
C PRO A 58 -4.82 20.85 12.06
N SER A 59 -4.46 19.66 12.45
CA SER A 59 -3.59 19.43 13.60
C SER A 59 -2.12 19.39 13.19
N ARG A 60 -1.27 20.23 13.78
CA ARG A 60 0.20 20.13 13.65
C ARG A 60 0.72 18.76 14.05
N VAL A 61 0.03 18.11 15.00
CA VAL A 61 0.37 16.76 15.46
C VAL A 61 0.31 15.73 14.33
N SER A 62 -0.61 15.88 13.36
CA SER A 62 -0.71 14.94 12.24
C SER A 62 0.47 15.05 11.28
N GLU A 63 1.01 16.23 11.04
CA GLU A 63 2.19 16.43 10.19
C GLU A 63 3.47 15.88 10.84
N ASP A 64 3.65 16.12 12.15
CA ASP A 64 4.83 15.66 12.90
C ASP A 64 4.90 14.14 13.02
N PHE A 65 3.75 13.46 13.04
CA PHE A 65 3.66 11.99 13.09
C PHE A 65 3.60 11.33 11.71
N GLY A 66 3.78 12.07 10.62
CA GLY A 66 3.78 11.54 9.25
C GLY A 66 2.39 11.09 8.78
N TRP A 67 1.33 11.64 9.35
CA TRP A 67 -0.04 11.45 8.88
C TRP A 67 -0.35 12.40 7.73
N VAL A 68 -1.45 12.11 6.99
CA VAL A 68 -1.83 12.93 5.84
C VAL A 68 -2.04 14.41 6.21
N GLY A 69 -2.86 14.74 7.19
CA GLY A 69 -3.12 16.12 7.60
C GLY A 69 -3.93 16.97 6.61
N GLU A 70 -4.55 18.03 7.13
CA GLU A 70 -5.44 18.93 6.36
C GLU A 70 -4.75 19.52 5.14
N ARG A 71 -3.53 20.01 5.30
CA ARG A 71 -2.78 20.63 4.20
C ARG A 71 -2.68 19.73 2.99
N ARG A 72 -2.42 18.44 3.20
CA ARG A 72 -2.29 17.48 2.13
C ARG A 72 -3.64 17.20 1.45
N VAL A 73 -4.70 17.11 2.23
CA VAL A 73 -6.05 16.95 1.69
C VAL A 73 -6.44 18.15 0.84
N GLN A 74 -6.09 19.35 1.27
CA GLN A 74 -6.29 20.59 0.48
C GLN A 74 -5.46 20.57 -0.81
N GLU A 75 -4.20 20.13 -0.75
CA GLU A 75 -3.34 19.98 -1.93
C GLU A 75 -3.94 18.99 -2.93
N TRP A 76 -4.47 17.87 -2.46
CA TRP A 76 -5.17 16.88 -3.31
C TRP A 76 -6.44 17.44 -3.94
N GLY A 77 -7.21 18.23 -3.17
CA GLY A 77 -8.38 18.94 -3.68
C GLY A 77 -8.00 19.94 -4.77
N ALA A 78 -6.97 20.75 -4.54
CA ALA A 78 -6.46 21.71 -5.52
C ALA A 78 -5.93 21.05 -6.80
N GLN A 79 -5.42 19.81 -6.71
CA GLN A 79 -4.96 19.02 -7.85
C GLN A 79 -6.10 18.22 -8.53
N GLY A 80 -7.34 18.32 -8.05
CA GLY A 80 -8.53 17.75 -8.69
C GLY A 80 -8.76 16.26 -8.47
N PHE A 81 -8.08 15.61 -7.53
CA PHE A 81 -8.30 14.20 -7.20
C PHE A 81 -8.65 13.94 -5.72
N GLY A 82 -8.75 14.97 -4.90
CA GLY A 82 -9.04 14.83 -3.47
C GLY A 82 -10.35 14.09 -3.18
N GLU A 83 -11.38 14.27 -4.01
CA GLU A 83 -12.67 13.57 -3.88
C GLU A 83 -12.57 12.05 -4.11
N LYS A 84 -11.47 11.58 -4.72
CA LYS A 84 -11.24 10.15 -4.95
C LYS A 84 -10.62 9.45 -3.73
N ILE A 85 -10.23 10.21 -2.71
CA ILE A 85 -9.62 9.68 -1.49
C ILE A 85 -10.56 9.88 -0.31
N THR A 86 -10.94 8.79 0.32
CA THR A 86 -11.75 8.79 1.53
C THR A 86 -11.01 8.14 2.69
N PHE A 87 -11.37 8.48 3.92
CA PHE A 87 -10.75 7.94 5.13
C PHE A 87 -11.80 7.22 5.97
N ARG A 88 -11.40 6.12 6.61
CA ARG A 88 -12.23 5.36 7.55
C ARG A 88 -11.41 4.96 8.76
N ASP A 89 -12.05 5.00 9.92
CA ASP A 89 -11.45 4.55 11.17
C ASP A 89 -11.24 3.04 11.16
N TRP A 90 -10.04 2.61 11.57
CA TRP A 90 -9.66 1.21 11.69
C TRP A 90 -8.47 1.06 12.63
N THR A 91 -8.62 0.31 13.68
CA THR A 91 -7.58 0.11 14.70
C THR A 91 -6.52 -0.92 14.30
N GLY A 92 -6.72 -1.62 13.21
CA GLY A 92 -5.83 -2.70 12.75
C GLY A 92 -6.15 -4.04 13.39
N GLY A 93 -7.27 -4.17 14.05
CA GLY A 93 -7.78 -5.40 14.66
C GLY A 93 -9.28 -5.51 14.50
N ASP A 94 -9.83 -6.60 15.01
CA ASP A 94 -11.26 -6.86 15.11
C ASP A 94 -11.82 -6.53 16.51
N GLU A 95 -11.02 -5.88 17.32
CA GLU A 95 -11.45 -5.48 18.67
C GLU A 95 -12.53 -4.39 18.55
N LEU A 96 -13.74 -4.77 18.89
CA LEU A 96 -14.89 -3.89 19.12
C LEU A 96 -14.67 -2.91 20.30
N ASP A 97 -13.42 -2.76 20.73
CA ASP A 97 -13.05 -2.03 21.94
C ASP A 97 -13.08 -0.52 21.77
N SER A 98 -13.12 0.00 20.55
CA SER A 98 -13.35 1.42 20.36
C SER A 98 -14.83 1.69 20.06
N VAL A 99 -15.38 2.70 20.70
CA VAL A 99 -16.75 3.17 20.46
C VAL A 99 -16.91 3.59 18.99
N SER A 100 -15.83 4.01 18.34
CA SER A 100 -15.78 4.37 16.92
C SER A 100 -16.02 3.15 16.02
N ASP A 101 -15.49 1.97 16.34
CA ASP A 101 -15.62 0.77 15.51
C ASP A 101 -17.08 0.28 15.42
N ARG A 102 -17.90 0.62 16.43
CA ARG A 102 -19.32 0.28 16.43
C ARG A 102 -20.16 1.16 15.52
N TRP A 103 -19.69 2.38 15.17
CA TRP A 103 -20.51 3.37 14.50
C TRP A 103 -20.15 3.57 13.02
N VAL A 104 -18.99 3.18 12.60
CA VAL A 104 -18.46 3.58 11.27
C VAL A 104 -18.38 2.44 10.28
N GLY A 105 -18.47 1.18 10.74
CA GLY A 105 -18.52 0.02 9.84
C GLY A 105 -17.42 0.06 8.78
N TRP A 106 -16.13 0.07 9.19
CA TRP A 106 -15.04 0.05 8.22
C TRP A 106 -15.12 -1.18 7.30
N GLU A 107 -15.74 -2.24 7.76
CA GLU A 107 -16.02 -3.47 7.03
C GLU A 107 -16.84 -3.20 5.77
N ASP A 108 -17.77 -2.25 5.81
CA ASP A 108 -18.54 -1.85 4.64
C ASP A 108 -17.66 -1.26 3.54
N SER A 109 -16.49 -0.74 3.91
CA SER A 109 -15.50 -0.25 2.93
C SER A 109 -14.91 -1.35 2.07
N LEU A 110 -15.04 -2.62 2.46
CA LEU A 110 -14.57 -3.77 1.68
C LEU A 110 -15.61 -4.27 0.66
N LYS A 111 -16.84 -3.77 0.72
CA LYS A 111 -17.90 -4.22 -0.19
C LYS A 111 -17.78 -3.56 -1.57
N ASN A 112 -17.87 -4.37 -2.60
CA ASN A 112 -17.84 -3.91 -4.00
C ASN A 112 -16.58 -3.11 -4.37
N VAL A 113 -15.44 -3.47 -3.79
CA VAL A 113 -14.13 -2.93 -4.16
C VAL A 113 -13.34 -3.96 -4.97
N ASP A 114 -12.46 -3.48 -5.83
CA ASP A 114 -11.67 -4.35 -6.69
C ASP A 114 -10.54 -5.00 -5.92
N ALA A 115 -9.85 -4.24 -5.04
CA ALA A 115 -8.76 -4.79 -4.26
C ALA A 115 -8.55 -4.12 -2.91
N VAL A 116 -7.94 -4.89 -1.98
CA VAL A 116 -7.37 -4.39 -0.72
C VAL A 116 -5.85 -4.40 -0.82
N VAL A 117 -5.22 -3.25 -0.59
CA VAL A 117 -3.77 -3.08 -0.53
C VAL A 117 -3.34 -2.94 0.93
N PHE A 118 -2.60 -3.93 1.42
CA PHE A 118 -2.16 -3.99 2.80
C PHE A 118 -0.74 -3.42 2.91
N THR A 119 -0.64 -2.22 3.48
CA THR A 119 0.62 -1.48 3.65
C THR A 119 0.95 -1.27 5.13
N VAL A 120 0.36 -2.07 6.02
CA VAL A 120 0.59 -1.93 7.46
C VAL A 120 2.05 -2.20 7.76
N GLY A 121 2.73 -1.18 8.24
CA GLY A 121 4.15 -1.23 8.58
C GLY A 121 4.45 -1.98 9.87
N ASP A 122 5.34 -1.45 10.69
CA ASP A 122 5.68 -2.00 12.00
C ASP A 122 4.48 -1.89 12.95
N LEU A 123 3.85 -2.99 13.28
CA LEU A 123 2.71 -3.06 14.18
C LEU A 123 3.10 -3.12 15.66
N GLY A 124 4.38 -2.98 15.95
CA GLY A 124 4.89 -2.96 17.31
C GLY A 124 4.51 -4.22 18.10
N LYS A 125 3.98 -4.03 19.32
CA LYS A 125 3.77 -5.13 20.30
C LYS A 125 2.63 -6.11 19.96
N ARG A 126 1.75 -5.80 18.99
CA ARG A 126 0.52 -6.57 18.75
C ARG A 126 0.61 -7.63 17.65
N GLY A 127 1.73 -7.71 16.93
CA GLY A 127 1.86 -8.63 15.82
C GLY A 127 1.06 -8.19 14.58
N ARG A 128 1.39 -8.74 13.41
CA ARG A 128 0.77 -8.37 12.13
C ARG A 128 -0.36 -9.29 11.68
N THR A 129 -0.53 -10.41 12.35
CA THR A 129 -1.57 -11.39 12.00
C THR A 129 -2.97 -10.85 12.26
N ARG A 130 -3.19 -10.14 13.36
CA ARG A 130 -4.50 -9.58 13.70
C ARG A 130 -5.11 -8.68 12.63
N PRO A 131 -4.37 -7.72 12.02
CA PRO A 131 -4.92 -6.93 10.90
C PRO A 131 -5.25 -7.77 9.67
N VAL A 132 -4.47 -8.82 9.40
CA VAL A 132 -4.78 -9.77 8.32
C VAL A 132 -6.08 -10.51 8.61
N ASP A 133 -6.24 -11.02 9.83
CA ASP A 133 -7.42 -11.76 10.28
C ASP A 133 -8.68 -10.88 10.24
N ALA A 134 -8.56 -9.60 10.66
CA ALA A 134 -9.66 -8.65 10.62
C ALA A 134 -10.13 -8.39 9.17
N VAL A 135 -9.20 -8.13 8.25
CA VAL A 135 -9.53 -7.95 6.82
C VAL A 135 -10.14 -9.22 6.24
N ALA A 136 -9.60 -10.39 6.58
CA ALA A 136 -10.12 -11.67 6.09
C ALA A 136 -11.53 -11.97 6.59
N ARG A 137 -11.83 -11.64 7.85
CA ARG A 137 -13.16 -11.80 8.41
C ARG A 137 -14.14 -10.88 7.71
N ALA A 138 -13.84 -9.58 7.64
CA ALA A 138 -14.69 -8.60 7.00
C ALA A 138 -14.92 -8.90 5.50
N ALA A 139 -13.90 -9.41 4.81
CA ALA A 139 -14.04 -9.86 3.42
C ALA A 139 -15.00 -11.06 3.29
N ARG A 140 -14.93 -12.02 4.20
CA ARG A 140 -15.85 -13.17 4.22
C ARG A 140 -17.29 -12.74 4.53
N GLU A 141 -17.48 -11.80 5.45
CA GLU A 141 -18.79 -11.24 5.80
C GLU A 141 -19.39 -10.44 4.64
N ALA A 142 -18.58 -9.86 3.76
CA ALA A 142 -19.04 -9.20 2.55
C ALA A 142 -19.62 -10.18 1.51
N GLY A 143 -19.35 -11.49 1.61
CA GLY A 143 -19.92 -12.51 0.74
C GLY A 143 -19.59 -12.28 -0.74
N GLU A 144 -20.62 -12.20 -1.58
CA GLU A 144 -20.45 -11.94 -3.02
C GLU A 144 -19.87 -10.55 -3.36
N ALA A 145 -20.02 -9.61 -2.42
CA ALA A 145 -19.48 -8.25 -2.56
C ALA A 145 -18.01 -8.13 -2.08
N MET A 146 -17.35 -9.24 -1.75
CA MET A 146 -15.98 -9.22 -1.26
C MET A 146 -14.98 -8.72 -2.32
N PRO A 147 -13.83 -8.15 -1.89
CA PRO A 147 -12.76 -7.73 -2.79
C PRO A 147 -12.26 -8.87 -3.68
N ARG A 148 -11.97 -8.56 -4.93
CA ARG A 148 -11.47 -9.54 -5.90
C ARG A 148 -10.02 -9.89 -5.68
N ARG A 149 -9.24 -8.99 -5.09
CA ARG A 149 -7.80 -9.14 -4.86
C ARG A 149 -7.36 -8.57 -3.52
N PHE A 150 -6.32 -9.19 -2.99
CA PHE A 150 -5.69 -8.81 -1.73
C PHE A 150 -4.19 -8.70 -1.95
N VAL A 151 -3.64 -7.50 -1.92
CA VAL A 151 -2.23 -7.22 -2.19
C VAL A 151 -1.51 -6.87 -0.89
N HIS A 152 -0.50 -7.64 -0.51
CA HIS A 152 0.38 -7.33 0.60
C HIS A 152 1.68 -6.74 0.09
N LEU A 153 2.05 -5.56 0.56
CA LEU A 153 3.30 -4.90 0.24
C LEU A 153 4.24 -4.93 1.43
N ALA A 154 5.42 -5.51 1.26
CA ALA A 154 6.46 -5.62 2.27
C ALA A 154 7.81 -5.13 1.77
N PRO A 155 8.72 -4.70 2.66
CA PRO A 155 10.11 -4.43 2.27
C PRO A 155 10.87 -5.74 2.04
N VAL A 156 11.93 -5.68 1.21
CA VAL A 156 12.92 -6.76 1.09
C VAL A 156 13.72 -6.89 2.39
N ASP A 157 14.25 -8.10 2.67
CA ASP A 157 14.99 -8.40 3.89
C ASP A 157 16.20 -7.49 4.09
N ASP A 158 16.95 -7.20 3.02
CA ASP A 158 18.14 -6.36 3.09
C ASP A 158 17.82 -4.91 3.52
N LEU A 159 16.66 -4.42 3.16
CA LEU A 159 16.19 -3.10 3.62
C LEU A 159 15.88 -3.13 5.12
N VAL A 160 15.26 -4.22 5.60
CA VAL A 160 14.92 -4.39 7.02
C VAL A 160 16.18 -4.57 7.86
N LYS A 161 17.19 -5.32 7.39
CA LYS A 161 18.48 -5.51 8.09
C LYS A 161 19.16 -4.21 8.48
N ARG A 162 18.95 -3.14 7.73
CA ARG A 162 19.49 -1.80 8.02
C ARG A 162 18.80 -1.07 9.16
N THR A 163 17.66 -1.57 9.63
CA THR A 163 16.89 -0.88 10.68
C THR A 163 17.43 -1.10 12.09
N GLY A 164 18.51 -1.87 12.26
CA GLY A 164 19.26 -2.03 13.51
C GLY A 164 18.97 -3.32 14.28
N ALA A 165 19.23 -3.32 15.57
CA ALA A 165 19.37 -4.49 16.44
C ALA A 165 18.23 -5.51 16.47
N PHE A 166 17.04 -5.16 16.01
CA PHE A 166 15.88 -6.08 15.97
C PHE A 166 15.49 -6.48 14.54
N ALA A 167 16.40 -6.34 13.58
CA ALA A 167 16.13 -6.59 12.16
C ALA A 167 15.65 -8.03 11.91
N ASP A 168 16.31 -9.02 12.49
CA ASP A 168 15.96 -10.44 12.28
C ASP A 168 14.55 -10.75 12.77
N LYS A 169 14.18 -10.26 13.96
CA LYS A 169 12.81 -10.42 14.48
C LYS A 169 11.76 -9.72 13.61
N ARG A 170 12.12 -8.59 13.01
CA ARG A 170 11.22 -7.88 12.08
C ARG A 170 11.07 -8.66 10.77
N ILE A 171 12.15 -9.22 10.24
CA ILE A 171 12.11 -10.08 9.06
C ILE A 171 11.23 -11.30 9.33
N GLU A 172 11.43 -12.00 10.45
CA GLU A 172 10.59 -13.11 10.86
C GLU A 172 9.11 -12.71 10.89
N THR A 173 8.76 -11.61 11.58
CA THR A 173 7.39 -11.10 11.63
C THR A 173 6.83 -10.77 10.25
N LEU A 174 7.63 -10.21 9.35
CA LEU A 174 7.23 -9.92 7.98
C LEU A 174 6.94 -11.20 7.19
N ARG A 175 7.81 -12.21 7.29
CA ARG A 175 7.64 -13.49 6.60
C ARG A 175 6.46 -14.29 7.15
N ASP A 176 6.22 -14.22 8.45
CA ASP A 176 5.03 -14.80 9.06
C ASP A 176 3.75 -14.13 8.56
N THR A 177 3.77 -12.80 8.42
CA THR A 177 2.65 -12.05 7.84
C THR A 177 2.40 -12.45 6.38
N GLU A 178 3.44 -12.57 5.55
CA GLU A 178 3.31 -13.02 4.17
C GLU A 178 2.75 -14.45 4.09
N ARG A 179 3.22 -15.34 4.96
CA ARG A 179 2.70 -16.72 5.04
C ARG A 179 1.22 -16.73 5.41
N SER A 180 0.86 -16.02 6.48
CA SER A 180 -0.53 -15.88 6.90
C SER A 180 -1.41 -15.29 5.80
N TRP A 181 -0.90 -14.27 5.08
CA TRP A 181 -1.58 -13.68 3.95
C TRP A 181 -1.85 -14.68 2.83
N LYS A 182 -0.84 -15.45 2.45
CA LYS A 182 -0.94 -16.47 1.42
C LYS A 182 -1.92 -17.58 1.81
N GLU A 183 -1.84 -18.07 3.06
CA GLU A 183 -2.73 -19.10 3.59
C GLU A 183 -4.19 -18.60 3.64
N THR A 184 -4.40 -17.33 4.02
CA THR A 184 -5.73 -16.76 4.20
C THR A 184 -6.43 -16.45 2.87
N PHE A 185 -5.72 -15.86 1.91
CA PHE A 185 -6.30 -15.38 0.66
C PHE A 185 -6.03 -16.27 -0.55
N GLY A 186 -5.10 -17.23 -0.45
CA GLY A 186 -4.79 -18.21 -1.50
C GLY A 186 -4.57 -17.53 -2.86
N ALA A 187 -5.30 -17.97 -3.86
CA ALA A 187 -5.21 -17.45 -5.23
C ALA A 187 -5.68 -15.99 -5.38
N LEU A 188 -6.40 -15.42 -4.42
CA LEU A 188 -6.79 -14.02 -4.41
C LEU A 188 -5.70 -13.11 -3.82
N GLY A 189 -4.77 -13.70 -3.06
CA GLY A 189 -3.69 -12.99 -2.40
C GLY A 189 -2.49 -12.77 -3.32
N ARG A 190 -1.85 -11.62 -3.19
CA ARG A 190 -0.59 -11.27 -3.86
C ARG A 190 0.36 -10.71 -2.82
N CYS A 191 1.64 -11.06 -2.94
CA CYS A 191 2.69 -10.49 -2.10
C CYS A 191 3.71 -9.79 -2.99
N LEU A 192 3.89 -8.49 -2.78
CA LEU A 192 4.91 -7.68 -3.44
C LEU A 192 6.01 -7.33 -2.43
N ARG A 193 7.27 -7.43 -2.84
CA ARG A 193 8.42 -7.01 -2.05
C ARG A 193 9.09 -5.84 -2.75
N ALA A 194 9.21 -4.72 -2.06
CA ALA A 194 9.87 -3.53 -2.56
C ALA A 194 11.23 -3.32 -1.87
N GLY A 195 12.23 -2.97 -2.66
CA GLY A 195 13.52 -2.49 -2.21
C GLY A 195 13.45 -1.03 -1.75
N THR A 196 14.55 -0.31 -1.93
CA THR A 196 14.58 1.14 -1.69
C THR A 196 13.66 1.84 -2.69
N VAL A 197 12.68 2.60 -2.21
CA VAL A 197 11.74 3.32 -3.08
C VAL A 197 12.28 4.71 -3.38
N LEU A 198 12.53 4.99 -4.66
CA LEU A 198 12.92 6.30 -5.17
C LEU A 198 11.67 7.13 -5.50
N GLY A 199 11.80 8.45 -5.45
CA GLY A 199 10.69 9.35 -5.76
C GLY A 199 9.64 9.46 -4.64
N LEU A 200 9.92 8.89 -3.45
CA LEU A 200 9.08 9.11 -2.29
C LEU A 200 9.12 10.60 -1.91
N PRO A 201 7.96 11.23 -1.72
CA PRO A 201 7.92 12.57 -1.15
C PRO A 201 8.47 12.53 0.29
N LYS A 202 9.06 13.63 0.74
CA LYS A 202 9.75 13.72 2.05
C LYS A 202 8.89 13.24 3.23
N PHE A 203 7.59 13.53 3.21
CA PHE A 203 6.66 13.08 4.25
C PHE A 203 6.43 11.55 4.23
N ALA A 204 6.69 10.89 3.11
CA ALA A 204 6.50 9.45 2.95
C ALA A 204 7.72 8.62 3.37
N GLU A 205 8.82 9.28 3.72
CA GLU A 205 9.99 8.61 4.26
C GLU A 205 9.67 7.94 5.59
N SER A 206 10.10 6.71 5.75
CA SER A 206 9.87 5.95 6.97
C SER A 206 11.10 5.13 7.35
N ARG A 207 11.06 4.52 8.53
CA ARG A 207 12.13 3.62 8.97
C ARG A 207 12.33 2.42 8.04
N LEU A 208 11.25 1.92 7.44
CA LEU A 208 11.29 0.79 6.50
C LEU A 208 11.62 1.23 5.07
N PHE A 209 11.25 2.46 4.71
CA PHE A 209 11.50 3.04 3.40
C PHE A 209 12.15 4.42 3.58
N PRO A 210 13.43 4.48 4.01
CA PRO A 210 14.13 5.74 4.18
C PRO A 210 14.50 6.35 2.82
N ALA A 211 14.66 7.67 2.80
CA ALA A 211 15.26 8.32 1.64
C ALA A 211 16.68 7.79 1.37
N PRO A 212 17.05 7.55 0.13
CA PRO A 212 18.38 7.14 -0.21
C PRO A 212 19.37 8.30 0.05
N LYS A 213 20.30 8.07 0.99
CA LYS A 213 21.35 9.05 1.31
C LYS A 213 22.47 9.08 0.27
N ASP A 214 22.65 8.00 -0.49
CA ASP A 214 23.66 7.86 -1.51
C ASP A 214 23.12 7.03 -2.69
N LEU A 215 22.93 7.68 -3.82
CA LEU A 215 22.43 7.04 -5.05
C LEU A 215 23.40 5.98 -5.60
N ARG A 216 24.72 6.12 -5.37
CA ARG A 216 25.70 5.11 -5.79
C ARG A 216 25.53 3.80 -5.02
N ARG A 217 25.06 3.90 -3.79
CA ARG A 217 24.75 2.72 -2.97
C ARG A 217 23.46 2.07 -3.44
N VAL A 218 22.45 2.87 -3.76
CA VAL A 218 21.17 2.37 -4.28
C VAL A 218 21.35 1.54 -5.54
N ALA A 219 22.24 1.93 -6.44
CA ALA A 219 22.51 1.20 -7.67
C ALA A 219 23.04 -0.25 -7.46
N ARG A 220 23.45 -0.60 -6.24
CA ARG A 220 23.96 -1.95 -5.88
C ARG A 220 22.93 -2.80 -5.12
N GLU A 221 21.75 -2.31 -4.91
CA GLU A 221 20.72 -2.90 -4.06
C GLU A 221 19.38 -2.92 -4.80
N PRO A 222 18.45 -3.81 -4.46
CA PRO A 222 17.11 -3.74 -5.02
C PRO A 222 16.48 -2.38 -4.76
N TRP A 223 16.07 -1.71 -5.80
CA TRP A 223 15.34 -0.45 -5.74
C TRP A 223 14.20 -0.43 -6.76
N VAL A 224 13.28 0.48 -6.57
CA VAL A 224 12.14 0.70 -7.47
C VAL A 224 11.73 2.17 -7.42
N HIS A 225 11.30 2.74 -8.52
CA HIS A 225 10.69 4.06 -8.51
C HIS A 225 9.25 3.98 -7.99
N LEU A 226 8.77 5.03 -7.33
CA LEU A 226 7.40 5.06 -6.79
C LEU A 226 6.33 4.82 -7.86
N ASP A 227 6.55 5.32 -9.07
CA ASP A 227 5.61 5.12 -10.17
C ASP A 227 5.57 3.66 -10.62
N ASP A 228 6.74 3.01 -10.80
CA ASP A 228 6.83 1.58 -11.14
C ASP A 228 6.21 0.71 -10.03
N LEU A 229 6.44 1.08 -8.76
CA LEU A 229 5.82 0.39 -7.63
C LEU A 229 4.30 0.56 -7.64
N THR A 230 3.80 1.75 -8.00
CA THR A 230 2.37 2.01 -8.14
C THR A 230 1.77 1.14 -9.25
N ASP A 231 2.42 1.07 -10.40
CA ASP A 231 1.97 0.26 -11.53
C ASP A 231 2.00 -1.23 -11.20
N ALA A 232 3.02 -1.71 -10.47
CA ALA A 232 3.08 -3.08 -9.97
C ALA A 232 1.93 -3.40 -8.99
N VAL A 233 1.60 -2.46 -8.08
CA VAL A 233 0.46 -2.61 -7.17
C VAL A 233 -0.86 -2.66 -7.94
N LEU A 234 -1.06 -1.76 -8.90
CA LEU A 234 -2.26 -1.73 -9.74
C LEU A 234 -2.38 -2.99 -10.62
N GLY A 235 -1.27 -3.46 -11.18
CA GLY A 235 -1.22 -4.73 -11.90
C GLY A 235 -1.65 -5.90 -11.01
N ALA A 236 -1.10 -5.99 -9.79
CA ALA A 236 -1.48 -7.02 -8.82
C ALA A 236 -2.95 -6.91 -8.36
N CYS A 237 -3.55 -5.72 -8.41
CA CYS A 237 -4.96 -5.51 -8.11
C CYS A 237 -5.89 -5.94 -9.26
N SER A 238 -5.43 -5.90 -10.50
CA SER A 238 -6.22 -6.18 -11.69
C SER A 238 -5.99 -7.56 -12.28
N ASP A 239 -4.78 -8.13 -12.14
CA ASP A 239 -4.39 -9.40 -12.75
C ASP A 239 -5.02 -10.60 -12.05
N ALA A 240 -5.77 -11.40 -12.82
CA ALA A 240 -6.43 -12.60 -12.35
C ALA A 240 -5.50 -13.82 -12.27
N GLU A 241 -4.42 -13.86 -13.06
CA GLU A 241 -3.60 -15.05 -13.28
C GLU A 241 -2.24 -15.05 -12.56
N ALA A 242 -1.88 -13.92 -11.93
CA ALA A 242 -0.58 -13.80 -11.27
C ALA A 242 -0.41 -14.80 -10.11
N SER A 243 0.82 -15.30 -9.93
CA SER A 243 1.18 -16.21 -8.83
C SER A 243 0.96 -15.56 -7.45
N PRO A 244 0.53 -16.31 -6.44
CA PRO A 244 0.48 -15.83 -5.06
C PRO A 244 1.88 -15.75 -4.41
N ASP A 245 2.92 -16.26 -5.06
CA ASP A 245 4.28 -16.20 -4.51
C ASP A 245 4.80 -14.75 -4.48
N PRO A 246 5.63 -14.42 -3.47
CA PRO A 246 6.19 -13.08 -3.34
C PRO A 246 7.00 -12.67 -4.58
N VAL A 247 6.64 -11.55 -5.18
CA VAL A 247 7.33 -11.00 -6.35
C VAL A 247 8.16 -9.79 -5.93
N LEU A 248 9.43 -9.78 -6.32
CA LEU A 248 10.28 -8.59 -6.19
C LEU A 248 9.87 -7.59 -7.27
N VAL A 249 9.53 -6.39 -6.84
CA VAL A 249 9.25 -5.29 -7.77
C VAL A 249 10.58 -4.64 -8.14
N GLU A 250 10.92 -4.72 -9.41
CA GLU A 250 12.12 -4.14 -10.00
C GLU A 250 11.76 -2.89 -10.82
N PRO A 251 12.72 -1.97 -11.04
CA PRO A 251 12.48 -0.82 -11.89
C PRO A 251 12.21 -1.28 -13.34
N SER A 252 11.29 -0.57 -13.99
CA SER A 252 11.08 -0.74 -15.42
C SER A 252 12.39 -0.41 -16.16
N SER A 253 12.82 -1.29 -17.05
CA SER A 253 13.96 -0.99 -17.92
C SER A 253 13.59 0.14 -18.87
N VAL A 254 14.24 1.28 -18.71
CA VAL A 254 14.13 2.45 -19.61
C VAL A 254 14.93 2.19 -20.88
#